data_57e65b84203926fe6a227e674c24b970
#
_entry.id   57e65b84203926fe6a227e674c24b970
#
_cell.length_a   1.000
_cell.length_b   1.000
_cell.length_c   1.000
_cell.angle_alpha   90.00
_cell.angle_beta   90.00
_cell.angle_gamma   90.00
#
_symmetry.space_group_name_H-M   'P 1'
#
loop_
_entity.id
_entity.type
_entity.pdbx_description
1 polymer ?
#
loop_
_entity_poly.entity_id
_entity_poly.type
_entity_poly.pdbx_seq_one_letter_code
_entity_poly.pdbx_strand_id
1 'polypeptide(L)'
;NLYAGEFKTIKGKKYAFRNDGRMVNGLKFIKEDGMSVRADDDDDYAFDTEDDFIESASTYYNKNEYLCYYFGDGEDGSMKTNKTSITIDGDNFNFYFEKSGSKKGSGVNGEKDDKYYLAGMLLKAGSDDKYQAIEKVSAADEVETWVKLADAQTVIGKFEGVSNDVSDTNVAAAKTAASSFNKKAEDLKELYVLPENDLKLINTSGKVIDKKGKSKDGNDYVYVTDNKGVIRVIYVED
;
A
#
# COMPACT_ATOMS: atom_id res chain seq x y z
N ASN A 1 -18.75 -9.96 35.54
CA ASN A 1 -19.25 -10.16 34.19
C ASN A 1 -18.05 -10.34 33.28
N LEU A 2 -18.07 -11.35 32.44
CA LEU A 2 -17.07 -11.58 31.39
C LEU A 2 -17.40 -10.65 30.24
N TYR A 3 -16.42 -9.86 29.77
CA TYR A 3 -16.58 -9.12 28.51
C TYR A 3 -16.50 -10.09 27.35
N ALA A 4 -17.40 -10.01 26.39
CA ALA A 4 -17.42 -10.89 25.23
C ALA A 4 -18.02 -10.17 24.01
N GLY A 5 -17.39 -10.30 22.86
CA GLY A 5 -17.86 -9.74 21.60
C GLY A 5 -17.94 -8.21 21.56
N GLU A 6 -17.05 -7.52 22.26
CA GLU A 6 -17.12 -6.06 22.39
C GLU A 6 -15.75 -5.39 22.54
N PHE A 7 -15.70 -4.11 22.16
CA PHE A 7 -14.65 -3.21 22.63
C PHE A 7 -15.00 -2.70 24.02
N LYS A 8 -14.00 -2.58 24.90
CA LYS A 8 -14.16 -2.08 26.26
C LYS A 8 -13.04 -1.13 26.66
N THR A 9 -13.41 -0.01 27.28
CA THR A 9 -12.45 0.90 27.90
C THR A 9 -12.28 0.53 29.36
N ILE A 10 -11.07 0.21 29.76
CA ILE A 10 -10.69 -0.16 31.14
C ILE A 10 -9.54 0.75 31.55
N LYS A 11 -9.72 1.53 32.60
CA LYS A 11 -8.73 2.50 33.11
C LYS A 11 -8.13 3.41 32.02
N GLY A 12 -8.99 3.89 31.11
CA GLY A 12 -8.62 4.79 30.04
C GLY A 12 -7.96 4.14 28.79
N LYS A 13 -7.74 2.82 28.82
CA LYS A 13 -7.23 2.06 27.68
C LYS A 13 -8.35 1.25 27.04
N LYS A 14 -8.36 1.15 25.70
CA LYS A 14 -9.36 0.38 24.95
C LYS A 14 -8.82 -1.01 24.63
N TYR A 15 -9.67 -2.00 24.80
CA TYR A 15 -9.41 -3.42 24.54
C TYR A 15 -10.52 -4.00 23.69
N ALA A 16 -10.26 -5.10 23.03
CA ALA A 16 -11.25 -5.90 22.32
C ALA A 16 -11.32 -7.30 22.93
N PHE A 17 -12.52 -7.86 23.03
CA PHE A 17 -12.76 -9.20 23.56
C PHE A 17 -13.54 -10.03 22.53
N ARG A 18 -13.08 -11.24 22.27
CA ARG A 18 -13.77 -12.21 21.43
C ARG A 18 -15.06 -12.69 22.11
N ASN A 19 -15.92 -13.37 21.33
CA ASN A 19 -17.17 -13.92 21.85
C ASN A 19 -16.96 -14.93 22.98
N ASP A 20 -15.82 -15.61 23.03
CA ASP A 20 -15.43 -16.53 24.10
C ASP A 20 -14.82 -15.82 25.33
N GLY A 21 -14.72 -14.50 25.31
CA GLY A 21 -14.19 -13.68 26.39
C GLY A 21 -12.67 -13.52 26.39
N ARG A 22 -11.95 -14.12 25.48
CA ARG A 22 -10.50 -13.91 25.35
C ARG A 22 -10.20 -12.50 24.82
N MET A 23 -9.20 -11.85 25.42
CA MET A 23 -8.72 -10.55 24.95
C MET A 23 -8.02 -10.70 23.62
N VAL A 24 -8.30 -9.78 22.68
CA VAL A 24 -7.60 -9.68 21.40
C VAL A 24 -6.24 -9.03 21.61
N ASN A 25 -5.21 -9.53 20.96
CA ASN A 25 -3.89 -8.94 20.93
C ASN A 25 -3.29 -9.00 19.50
N GLY A 26 -2.17 -8.34 19.29
CA GLY A 26 -1.50 -8.28 18.00
C GLY A 26 -2.23 -7.44 16.94
N LEU A 27 -1.85 -7.67 15.68
CA LEU A 27 -2.42 -7.03 14.50
C LEU A 27 -3.57 -7.87 13.96
N LYS A 28 -4.79 -7.35 14.01
CA LYS A 28 -6.00 -8.10 13.68
C LYS A 28 -6.97 -7.28 12.83
N PHE A 29 -7.66 -7.96 11.93
CA PHE A 29 -8.85 -7.43 11.27
C PHE A 29 -10.08 -7.83 12.07
N ILE A 30 -10.88 -6.84 12.46
CA ILE A 30 -12.05 -7.04 13.34
C ILE A 30 -13.29 -6.47 12.68
N LYS A 31 -14.37 -7.26 12.71
CA LYS A 31 -15.73 -6.86 12.37
C LYS A 31 -16.57 -6.77 13.64
N GLU A 32 -17.25 -5.65 13.85
CA GLU A 32 -18.05 -5.40 15.06
C GLU A 32 -19.45 -6.04 15.04
N ASP A 33 -19.60 -7.22 14.50
CA ASP A 33 -20.88 -7.94 14.42
C ASP A 33 -21.01 -9.08 15.45
N GLY A 34 -20.32 -9.02 16.53
CA GLY A 34 -20.10 -10.10 17.49
C GLY A 34 -18.62 -10.40 17.62
N MET A 35 -17.79 -9.41 17.28
CA MET A 35 -16.34 -9.44 17.37
C MET A 35 -15.71 -10.57 16.55
N SER A 36 -16.14 -10.73 15.29
CA SER A 36 -15.44 -11.59 14.34
C SER A 36 -14.03 -11.09 14.12
N VAL A 37 -13.03 -11.94 14.30
CA VAL A 37 -11.60 -11.62 14.17
C VAL A 37 -11.00 -12.39 13.02
N ARG A 38 -10.20 -11.70 12.19
CA ARG A 38 -9.44 -12.30 11.09
C ARG A 38 -7.96 -12.00 11.24
N ALA A 39 -7.16 -13.04 11.14
CA ALA A 39 -5.71 -13.05 11.05
C ALA A 39 -5.31 -14.39 10.44
N ASP A 40 -4.04 -14.57 10.12
CA ASP A 40 -3.53 -15.87 9.62
C ASP A 40 -3.71 -16.96 10.67
N ASP A 41 -3.34 -16.65 11.90
CA ASP A 41 -3.60 -17.47 13.05
C ASP A 41 -4.23 -16.61 14.14
N ASP A 42 -5.31 -17.13 14.75
CA ASP A 42 -6.02 -16.45 15.83
C ASP A 42 -5.14 -16.17 17.06
N ASP A 43 -4.12 -16.97 17.28
CA ASP A 43 -3.21 -16.84 18.43
C ASP A 43 -1.94 -16.04 18.12
N ASP A 44 -1.66 -15.74 16.85
CA ASP A 44 -0.50 -14.94 16.44
C ASP A 44 -0.68 -13.45 16.72
N TYR A 45 0.43 -12.76 17.03
CA TYR A 45 0.44 -11.31 17.25
C TYR A 45 0.48 -10.50 15.97
N ALA A 46 0.92 -11.11 14.88
CA ALA A 46 1.02 -10.49 13.57
C ALA A 46 0.81 -11.55 12.48
N PHE A 47 0.78 -11.09 11.23
CA PHE A 47 0.75 -11.98 10.08
C PHE A 47 2.11 -12.64 9.86
N ASP A 48 2.13 -13.82 9.27
CA ASP A 48 3.36 -14.57 8.99
C ASP A 48 4.24 -13.84 7.99
N THR A 49 3.65 -13.25 6.95
CA THR A 49 4.36 -12.52 5.90
C THR A 49 3.69 -11.19 5.54
N GLU A 50 4.43 -10.31 4.88
CA GLU A 50 3.87 -9.08 4.31
C GLU A 50 2.76 -9.40 3.30
N ASP A 51 2.94 -10.42 2.46
CA ASP A 51 1.97 -10.81 1.44
C ASP A 51 0.66 -11.30 2.07
N ASP A 52 0.71 -12.04 3.16
CA ASP A 52 -0.48 -12.48 3.91
C ASP A 52 -1.26 -11.28 4.47
N PHE A 53 -0.56 -10.28 4.98
CA PHE A 53 -1.19 -9.03 5.41
C PHE A 53 -1.84 -8.29 4.24
N ILE A 54 -1.16 -8.14 3.12
CA ILE A 54 -1.66 -7.44 1.93
C ILE A 54 -2.88 -8.17 1.36
N GLU A 55 -2.85 -9.49 1.28
CA GLU A 55 -3.98 -10.30 0.83
C GLU A 55 -5.20 -10.12 1.75
N SER A 56 -5.00 -10.20 3.05
CA SER A 56 -6.06 -9.98 4.05
C SER A 56 -6.61 -8.56 3.99
N ALA A 57 -5.75 -7.55 3.86
CA ALA A 57 -6.16 -6.16 3.70
C ALA A 57 -7.00 -5.96 2.44
N SER A 58 -6.60 -6.55 1.31
CA SER A 58 -7.32 -6.47 0.05
C SER A 58 -8.67 -7.18 0.11
N THR A 59 -8.77 -8.28 0.86
CA THR A 59 -9.99 -9.09 0.98
C THR A 59 -10.97 -8.49 1.99
N TYR A 60 -10.50 -8.15 3.17
CA TYR A 60 -11.39 -7.80 4.30
C TYR A 60 -11.61 -6.31 4.45
N TYR A 61 -10.57 -5.51 4.30
CA TYR A 61 -10.66 -4.06 4.49
C TYR A 61 -11.37 -3.38 3.32
N ASN A 62 -11.15 -3.88 2.11
CA ASN A 62 -11.73 -3.34 0.88
C ASN A 62 -13.28 -3.37 0.90
N LYS A 63 -13.88 -4.38 1.53
CA LYS A 63 -15.33 -4.50 1.66
C LYS A 63 -15.92 -3.68 2.82
N ASN A 64 -15.09 -2.95 3.54
CA ASN A 64 -15.47 -2.19 4.74
C ASN A 64 -16.20 -3.04 5.81
N GLU A 65 -16.03 -4.36 5.77
CA GLU A 65 -16.60 -5.28 6.75
C GLU A 65 -15.71 -5.44 7.98
N TYR A 66 -14.38 -5.44 7.76
CA TYR A 66 -13.38 -5.54 8.80
C TYR A 66 -12.51 -4.30 8.81
N LEU A 67 -12.16 -3.82 9.99
CA LEU A 67 -11.17 -2.77 10.18
C LEU A 67 -9.92 -3.37 10.84
N CYS A 68 -8.75 -2.86 10.48
CA CYS A 68 -7.48 -3.30 11.03
C CYS A 68 -7.17 -2.55 12.32
N TYR A 69 -6.82 -3.29 13.38
CA TYR A 69 -6.43 -2.73 14.69
C TYR A 69 -5.14 -3.38 15.18
N TYR A 70 -4.42 -2.67 16.03
CA TYR A 70 -3.23 -3.20 16.66
C TYR A 70 -3.32 -3.08 18.18
N PHE A 71 -3.14 -4.21 18.86
CA PHE A 71 -3.23 -4.34 20.32
C PHE A 71 -1.88 -4.68 20.98
N GLY A 72 -0.77 -4.33 20.29
CA GLY A 72 0.57 -4.65 20.78
C GLY A 72 1.03 -6.06 20.42
N ASP A 73 2.26 -6.36 20.76
CA ASP A 73 2.94 -7.62 20.47
C ASP A 73 3.18 -8.49 21.72
N GLY A 74 2.47 -8.19 22.79
CA GLY A 74 2.69 -8.84 24.08
C GLY A 74 1.43 -8.87 24.96
N GLU A 75 1.64 -8.88 26.27
CA GLU A 75 0.57 -9.05 27.25
C GLU A 75 -0.30 -7.81 27.50
N ASP A 76 0.10 -6.63 27.01
CA ASP A 76 -0.64 -5.38 27.25
C ASP A 76 -2.05 -5.43 26.65
N GLY A 77 -2.19 -5.88 25.40
CA GLY A 77 -3.48 -6.01 24.70
C GLY A 77 -4.26 -4.70 24.52
N SER A 78 -3.72 -3.56 24.91
CA SER A 78 -4.39 -2.28 24.72
C SER A 78 -4.27 -1.80 23.28
N MET A 79 -5.38 -1.24 22.75
CA MET A 79 -5.44 -0.72 21.38
C MET A 79 -4.45 0.44 21.19
N LYS A 80 -3.65 0.33 20.16
CA LYS A 80 -2.69 1.39 19.77
C LYS A 80 -3.34 2.35 18.81
N THR A 81 -2.88 3.61 18.86
CA THR A 81 -3.29 4.69 17.97
C THR A 81 -2.06 5.41 17.44
N ASN A 82 -2.24 6.23 16.39
CA ASN A 82 -1.14 7.00 15.81
C ASN A 82 -0.13 6.12 15.06
N LYS A 83 1.05 6.66 14.81
CA LYS A 83 2.13 5.96 14.10
C LYS A 83 2.81 4.95 15.02
N THR A 84 3.01 3.75 14.52
CA THR A 84 3.73 2.69 15.23
C THR A 84 4.48 1.81 14.24
N SER A 85 5.54 1.17 14.70
CA SER A 85 6.27 0.16 13.92
C SER A 85 5.80 -1.23 14.34
N ILE A 86 5.54 -2.08 13.36
CA ILE A 86 5.12 -3.47 13.57
C ILE A 86 6.06 -4.37 12.77
N THR A 87 6.58 -5.42 13.43
CA THR A 87 7.42 -6.42 12.79
C THR A 87 6.56 -7.50 12.17
N ILE A 88 6.78 -7.78 10.88
CA ILE A 88 6.17 -8.89 10.15
C ILE A 88 7.29 -9.63 9.43
N ASP A 89 7.42 -10.94 9.63
CA ASP A 89 8.45 -11.78 9.02
C ASP A 89 9.88 -11.24 9.23
N GLY A 90 10.17 -10.70 10.41
CA GLY A 90 11.47 -10.12 10.76
C GLY A 90 11.73 -8.70 10.25
N ASP A 91 10.88 -8.17 9.38
CA ASP A 91 10.97 -6.82 8.84
C ASP A 91 10.07 -5.83 9.58
N ASN A 92 10.52 -4.59 9.71
CA ASN A 92 9.75 -3.52 10.35
C ASN A 92 8.94 -2.74 9.32
N PHE A 93 7.64 -2.62 9.58
CA PHE A 93 6.71 -1.85 8.78
C PHE A 93 6.17 -0.66 9.58
N ASN A 94 5.99 0.46 8.90
CA ASN A 94 5.38 1.65 9.48
C ASN A 94 3.87 1.58 9.32
N PHE A 95 3.14 1.70 10.43
CA PHE A 95 1.68 1.73 10.47
C PHE A 95 1.18 3.06 10.99
N TYR A 96 -0.03 3.40 10.59
CA TYR A 96 -0.75 4.56 11.11
C TYR A 96 -2.18 4.16 11.47
N PHE A 97 -2.54 4.32 12.73
CA PHE A 97 -3.89 4.06 13.25
C PHE A 97 -4.56 5.36 13.64
N GLU A 98 -5.85 5.50 13.34
CA GLU A 98 -6.60 6.73 13.60
C GLU A 98 -6.51 7.14 15.08
N LYS A 99 -6.25 8.43 15.30
CA LYS A 99 -6.03 9.00 16.65
C LYS A 99 -7.34 9.25 17.39
N SER A 100 -8.43 9.49 16.68
CA SER A 100 -9.68 9.96 17.22
C SER A 100 -10.85 9.66 16.29
N GLY A 101 -12.05 10.03 16.73
CA GLY A 101 -13.27 9.86 15.94
C GLY A 101 -13.90 8.47 16.08
N SER A 102 -14.92 8.21 15.27
CA SER A 102 -15.67 6.94 15.29
C SER A 102 -14.83 5.73 14.90
N LYS A 103 -13.76 5.95 14.10
CA LYS A 103 -12.82 4.91 13.66
C LYS A 103 -11.50 4.92 14.45
N LYS A 104 -11.47 5.54 15.63
CA LYS A 104 -10.25 5.59 16.46
C LYS A 104 -9.64 4.19 16.65
N GLY A 105 -8.34 4.10 16.36
CA GLY A 105 -7.55 2.87 16.43
C GLY A 105 -7.59 2.03 15.16
N SER A 106 -8.49 2.29 14.22
CA SER A 106 -8.47 1.58 12.94
C SER A 106 -7.32 2.06 12.05
N GLY A 107 -6.76 1.16 11.27
CA GLY A 107 -5.70 1.46 10.31
C GLY A 107 -6.17 2.48 9.26
N VAL A 108 -5.34 3.49 9.01
CA VAL A 108 -5.57 4.46 7.95
C VAL A 108 -5.57 3.72 6.61
N ASN A 109 -6.52 4.03 5.74
CA ASN A 109 -6.59 3.47 4.40
C ASN A 109 -6.70 4.60 3.37
N GLY A 110 -5.87 4.54 2.32
CA GLY A 110 -5.77 5.61 1.33
C GLY A 110 -4.77 6.70 1.71
N GLU A 111 -4.99 7.90 1.20
CA GLU A 111 -4.08 9.03 1.41
C GLU A 111 -4.27 9.67 2.79
N LYS A 112 -3.16 9.91 3.46
CA LYS A 112 -3.09 10.73 4.67
C LYS A 112 -1.71 11.37 4.81
N ASP A 113 -1.67 12.69 5.04
CA ASP A 113 -0.42 13.44 5.22
C ASP A 113 0.56 13.23 4.05
N ASP A 114 0.06 13.28 2.81
CA ASP A 114 0.80 13.11 1.55
C ASP A 114 1.46 11.72 1.36
N LYS A 115 0.98 10.72 2.07
CA LYS A 115 1.41 9.32 1.95
C LYS A 115 0.21 8.40 1.79
N TYR A 116 0.46 7.20 1.27
CA TYR A 116 -0.58 6.19 1.05
C TYR A 116 -0.43 5.02 2.00
N TYR A 117 -1.56 4.55 2.51
CA TYR A 117 -1.65 3.47 3.49
C TYR A 117 -2.63 2.40 3.01
N LEU A 118 -2.30 1.16 3.29
CA LEU A 118 -3.19 0.01 3.09
C LEU A 118 -3.52 -0.59 4.46
N ALA A 119 -4.75 -0.39 4.92
CA ALA A 119 -5.23 -0.89 6.22
C ALA A 119 -4.26 -0.58 7.38
N GLY A 120 -3.67 0.61 7.37
CA GLY A 120 -2.69 1.09 8.34
C GLY A 120 -1.24 0.99 7.88
N MET A 121 -0.87 0.04 7.02
CA MET A 121 0.51 -0.13 6.54
C MET A 121 0.89 0.99 5.55
N LEU A 122 1.97 1.69 5.83
CA LEU A 122 2.54 2.65 4.89
C LEU A 122 3.04 1.93 3.63
N LEU A 123 2.57 2.39 2.47
CA LEU A 123 3.10 1.95 1.18
C LEU A 123 4.40 2.70 0.89
N LYS A 124 5.49 1.96 0.73
CA LYS A 124 6.81 2.49 0.38
C LYS A 124 7.57 1.51 -0.50
N ALA A 125 8.47 2.02 -1.32
CA ALA A 125 9.37 1.18 -2.10
C ALA A 125 10.38 0.48 -1.19
N GLY A 126 10.78 -0.72 -1.57
CA GLY A 126 11.91 -1.41 -0.97
C GLY A 126 13.22 -0.64 -1.22
N SER A 127 14.22 -0.81 -0.33
CA SER A 127 15.51 -0.14 -0.45
C SER A 127 16.21 -0.44 -1.78
N ASP A 128 16.08 -1.68 -2.24
CA ASP A 128 16.71 -2.16 -3.47
C ASP A 128 15.94 -1.69 -4.71
N ASP A 129 14.64 -1.50 -4.61
CA ASP A 129 13.79 -1.02 -5.69
C ASP A 129 13.88 0.49 -5.91
N LYS A 130 14.15 1.27 -4.87
CA LYS A 130 14.23 2.75 -4.83
C LYS A 130 12.89 3.45 -5.12
N TYR A 131 12.16 3.00 -6.14
CA TYR A 131 10.85 3.50 -6.55
C TYR A 131 9.91 2.34 -6.81
N GLN A 132 8.63 2.57 -6.57
CA GLN A 132 7.60 1.56 -6.81
C GLN A 132 6.30 2.23 -7.24
N ALA A 133 5.64 1.68 -8.25
CA ALA A 133 4.33 2.10 -8.66
C ALA A 133 3.27 1.59 -7.68
N ILE A 134 2.26 2.41 -7.44
CA ILE A 134 1.04 2.04 -6.72
C ILE A 134 -0.18 2.28 -7.60
N GLU A 135 -1.18 1.45 -7.45
CA GLU A 135 -2.46 1.57 -8.11
C GLU A 135 -3.61 1.62 -7.12
N LYS A 136 -4.67 2.29 -7.52
CA LYS A 136 -5.93 2.30 -6.82
C LYS A 136 -6.77 1.11 -7.28
N VAL A 137 -7.23 0.32 -6.32
CA VAL A 137 -8.18 -0.77 -6.54
C VAL A 137 -9.52 -0.34 -5.97
N SER A 138 -10.51 -0.20 -6.83
CA SER A 138 -11.89 0.09 -6.44
C SER A 138 -12.78 -0.97 -7.05
N ALA A 139 -13.57 -1.65 -6.24
CA ALA A 139 -14.73 -2.37 -6.74
C ALA A 139 -15.98 -1.52 -6.49
N ALA A 140 -17.01 -1.68 -7.28
CA ALA A 140 -18.28 -1.00 -7.07
C ALA A 140 -18.78 -1.29 -5.64
N ASP A 141 -19.14 -0.26 -4.91
CA ASP A 141 -19.59 -0.30 -3.51
C ASP A 141 -18.52 -0.64 -2.46
N GLU A 142 -17.25 -0.75 -2.82
CA GLU A 142 -16.15 -1.06 -1.90
C GLU A 142 -15.27 0.16 -1.61
N VAL A 143 -14.59 0.13 -0.48
CA VAL A 143 -13.64 1.17 -0.09
C VAL A 143 -12.45 1.14 -1.04
N GLU A 144 -12.04 2.33 -1.51
CA GLU A 144 -10.83 2.45 -2.32
C GLU A 144 -9.60 1.99 -1.53
N THR A 145 -8.86 1.06 -2.11
CA THR A 145 -7.56 0.65 -1.60
C THR A 145 -6.46 0.95 -2.60
N TRP A 146 -5.27 1.24 -2.08
CA TRP A 146 -4.07 1.40 -2.87
C TRP A 146 -3.14 0.22 -2.60
N VAL A 147 -2.57 -0.33 -3.66
CA VAL A 147 -1.64 -1.47 -3.59
C VAL A 147 -0.38 -1.21 -4.40
N LYS A 148 0.72 -1.82 -3.97
CA LYS A 148 1.99 -1.77 -4.70
C LYS A 148 1.94 -2.71 -5.91
N LEU A 149 2.48 -2.25 -7.04
CA LEU A 149 2.81 -3.12 -8.18
C LEU A 149 4.25 -3.60 -8.01
N ALA A 150 4.49 -4.89 -8.23
CA ALA A 150 5.74 -5.55 -7.86
C ALA A 150 6.97 -4.91 -8.51
N ASP A 151 6.91 -4.63 -9.83
CA ASP A 151 8.03 -4.12 -10.63
C ASP A 151 7.55 -3.38 -11.88
N ALA A 152 8.50 -2.86 -12.66
CA ALA A 152 8.23 -2.17 -13.91
C ALA A 152 7.54 -3.05 -14.95
N GLN A 153 7.89 -4.33 -15.03
CA GLN A 153 7.25 -5.28 -15.96
C GLN A 153 5.79 -5.52 -15.59
N THR A 154 5.48 -5.59 -14.30
CA THR A 154 4.10 -5.68 -13.81
C THR A 154 3.31 -4.42 -14.19
N VAL A 155 3.91 -3.24 -14.07
CA VAL A 155 3.29 -1.98 -14.52
C VAL A 155 2.98 -2.02 -16.01
N ILE A 156 3.96 -2.37 -16.84
CA ILE A 156 3.83 -2.46 -18.30
C ILE A 156 2.72 -3.46 -18.68
N GLY A 157 2.72 -4.62 -18.04
CA GLY A 157 1.77 -5.71 -18.30
C GLY A 157 0.31 -5.37 -17.99
N LYS A 158 0.04 -4.29 -17.28
CA LYS A 158 -1.34 -3.81 -17.04
C LYS A 158 -2.00 -3.18 -18.26
N PHE A 159 -1.23 -2.82 -19.27
CA PHE A 159 -1.72 -2.07 -20.41
C PHE A 159 -1.65 -2.92 -21.69
N GLU A 160 -2.82 -3.30 -22.20
CA GLU A 160 -2.92 -4.02 -23.45
C GLU A 160 -2.30 -3.22 -24.61
N GLY A 161 -1.53 -3.89 -25.46
CA GLY A 161 -0.89 -3.28 -26.61
C GLY A 161 0.37 -2.47 -26.34
N VAL A 162 0.78 -2.31 -25.08
CA VAL A 162 2.06 -1.70 -24.73
C VAL A 162 3.16 -2.75 -24.86
N SER A 163 4.17 -2.45 -25.67
CA SER A 163 5.33 -3.32 -25.92
C SER A 163 6.60 -2.52 -26.07
N ASN A 164 7.74 -3.20 -25.98
CA ASN A 164 9.02 -2.55 -26.25
C ASN A 164 9.10 -2.07 -27.69
N ASP A 165 9.24 -0.77 -27.87
CA ASP A 165 9.38 -0.13 -29.19
C ASP A 165 10.29 1.11 -29.07
N VAL A 166 11.51 1.01 -29.58
CA VAL A 166 12.51 2.07 -29.57
C VAL A 166 12.54 2.89 -30.87
N SER A 167 11.53 2.73 -31.74
CA SER A 167 11.43 3.51 -32.98
C SER A 167 11.34 5.02 -32.74
N ASP A 168 11.76 5.82 -33.73
CA ASP A 168 11.65 7.28 -33.68
C ASP A 168 10.20 7.75 -33.48
N THR A 169 9.23 7.00 -34.00
CA THR A 169 7.80 7.28 -33.80
C THR A 169 7.41 7.13 -32.34
N ASN A 170 7.84 6.07 -31.66
CA ASN A 170 7.54 5.85 -30.27
C ASN A 170 8.32 6.79 -29.35
N VAL A 171 9.56 7.15 -29.73
CA VAL A 171 10.33 8.19 -29.03
C VAL A 171 9.60 9.54 -29.07
N ALA A 172 9.01 9.92 -30.21
CA ALA A 172 8.21 11.13 -30.31
C ALA A 172 6.94 11.06 -29.44
N ALA A 173 6.26 9.91 -29.41
CA ALA A 173 5.12 9.66 -28.53
C ALA A 173 5.50 9.76 -27.05
N ALA A 174 6.65 9.22 -26.65
CA ALA A 174 7.16 9.33 -25.28
C ALA A 174 7.40 10.79 -24.86
N LYS A 175 8.00 11.60 -25.74
CA LYS A 175 8.23 13.04 -25.48
C LYS A 175 6.91 13.80 -25.30
N THR A 176 5.88 13.42 -26.04
CA THR A 176 4.54 14.00 -25.92
C THR A 176 3.87 13.58 -24.61
N ALA A 177 3.99 12.30 -24.23
CA ALA A 177 3.38 11.76 -23.03
C ALA A 177 4.01 12.30 -21.74
N ALA A 178 5.33 12.48 -21.72
CA ALA A 178 6.08 12.96 -20.55
C ALA A 178 7.22 13.89 -20.98
N SER A 179 7.09 15.17 -20.70
CA SER A 179 8.06 16.21 -21.15
C SER A 179 9.46 16.05 -20.55
N SER A 180 9.62 15.29 -19.47
CA SER A 180 10.92 14.96 -18.90
C SER A 180 11.67 13.86 -19.66
N PHE A 181 11.00 13.15 -20.55
CA PHE A 181 11.65 12.18 -21.44
C PHE A 181 12.45 12.93 -22.51
N ASN A 182 13.74 12.63 -22.62
CA ASN A 182 14.66 13.35 -23.50
C ASN A 182 15.70 12.45 -24.19
N LYS A 183 15.38 11.16 -24.33
CA LYS A 183 16.26 10.19 -25.00
C LYS A 183 16.00 10.12 -26.49
N LYS A 184 17.00 9.64 -27.24
CA LYS A 184 16.89 9.25 -28.64
C LYS A 184 16.81 7.72 -28.72
N ALA A 185 16.36 7.20 -29.87
CA ALA A 185 16.25 5.76 -30.09
C ALA A 185 17.58 5.03 -29.88
N GLU A 186 18.68 5.61 -30.33
CA GLU A 186 20.05 5.07 -30.22
C GLU A 186 20.57 4.95 -28.78
N ASP A 187 19.94 5.65 -27.82
CA ASP A 187 20.31 5.65 -26.40
C ASP A 187 19.53 4.59 -25.58
N LEU A 188 18.63 3.86 -26.24
CA LEU A 188 17.63 3.04 -25.56
C LEU A 188 17.74 1.55 -25.90
N LYS A 189 17.73 0.73 -24.88
CA LYS A 189 17.53 -0.71 -24.98
C LYS A 189 16.04 -1.08 -25.00
N GLU A 190 15.24 -0.39 -24.19
CA GLU A 190 13.80 -0.60 -24.10
C GLU A 190 13.06 0.74 -23.97
N LEU A 191 11.86 0.82 -24.56
CA LEU A 191 10.98 1.98 -24.43
C LEU A 191 9.51 1.52 -24.44
N TYR A 192 8.78 1.93 -23.40
CA TYR A 192 7.35 1.69 -23.24
C TYR A 192 6.65 3.02 -23.02
N VAL A 193 5.63 3.31 -23.82
CA VAL A 193 4.79 4.48 -23.66
C VAL A 193 3.44 4.04 -23.15
N LEU A 194 3.07 4.49 -21.94
CA LEU A 194 1.83 4.12 -21.28
C LEU A 194 0.70 5.06 -21.69
N PRO A 195 -0.52 4.55 -21.86
CA PRO A 195 -1.70 5.40 -22.04
C PRO A 195 -1.98 6.24 -20.79
N GLU A 196 -2.97 7.12 -20.85
CA GLU A 196 -3.51 7.79 -19.67
C GLU A 196 -3.92 6.76 -18.61
N ASN A 197 -3.54 7.04 -17.36
CA ASN A 197 -3.76 6.13 -16.25
C ASN A 197 -3.74 6.89 -14.92
N ASP A 198 -4.00 6.18 -13.80
CA ASP A 198 -4.04 6.74 -12.46
C ASP A 198 -2.91 6.20 -11.56
N LEU A 199 -1.87 5.59 -12.14
CA LEU A 199 -0.75 5.08 -11.36
C LEU A 199 0.05 6.23 -10.74
N LYS A 200 0.48 6.02 -9.50
CA LYS A 200 1.40 6.91 -8.80
C LYS A 200 2.72 6.20 -8.55
N LEU A 201 3.77 6.97 -8.39
CA LEU A 201 5.11 6.50 -8.08
C LEU A 201 5.48 6.95 -6.67
N ILE A 202 5.98 6.02 -5.85
CA ILE A 202 6.45 6.30 -4.48
C ILE A 202 7.93 5.94 -4.34
N ASN A 203 8.60 6.59 -3.40
CA ASN A 203 9.98 6.28 -3.04
C ASN A 203 10.08 5.42 -1.77
N THR A 204 11.30 5.20 -1.27
CA THR A 204 11.58 4.37 -0.08
C THR A 204 11.07 4.96 1.23
N SER A 205 10.68 6.23 1.27
CA SER A 205 10.02 6.85 2.43
C SER A 205 8.50 6.93 2.29
N GLY A 206 7.93 6.40 1.21
CA GLY A 206 6.52 6.48 0.88
C GLY A 206 6.08 7.81 0.27
N LYS A 207 7.03 8.70 -0.03
CA LYS A 207 6.72 9.98 -0.67
C LYS A 207 6.30 9.77 -2.12
N VAL A 208 5.16 10.35 -2.49
CA VAL A 208 4.68 10.35 -3.88
C VAL A 208 5.51 11.32 -4.72
N ILE A 209 5.86 10.87 -5.92
CA ILE A 209 6.46 11.71 -6.96
C ILE A 209 5.31 12.41 -7.69
N ASP A 210 4.95 13.59 -7.23
CA ASP A 210 3.75 14.34 -7.65
C ASP A 210 3.99 15.32 -8.82
N LYS A 211 5.21 15.34 -9.36
CA LYS A 211 5.62 16.25 -10.43
C LYS A 211 6.32 15.49 -11.52
N LYS A 212 6.42 16.13 -12.70
CA LYS A 212 7.22 15.59 -13.81
C LYS A 212 8.65 15.29 -13.37
N GLY A 213 9.17 14.15 -13.80
CA GLY A 213 10.53 13.76 -13.47
C GLY A 213 10.92 12.43 -14.06
N LYS A 214 12.18 12.11 -13.85
CA LYS A 214 12.76 10.80 -14.17
C LYS A 214 13.24 10.15 -12.89
N SER A 215 12.87 8.89 -12.66
CA SER A 215 13.20 8.14 -11.45
C SER A 215 13.67 6.75 -11.83
N LYS A 216 14.97 6.48 -11.66
CA LYS A 216 15.58 5.17 -11.96
C LYS A 216 15.39 4.25 -10.76
N ASP A 217 14.85 3.06 -11.02
CA ASP A 217 14.72 2.01 -10.02
C ASP A 217 16.03 1.21 -9.79
N GLY A 218 15.96 0.18 -8.95
CA GLY A 218 17.08 -0.70 -8.65
C GLY A 218 17.42 -1.71 -9.77
N ASN A 219 16.57 -1.83 -10.80
CA ASN A 219 16.64 -2.82 -11.88
C ASN A 219 16.82 -2.21 -13.27
N ASP A 220 17.42 -1.04 -13.34
CA ASP A 220 17.73 -0.28 -14.56
C ASP A 220 16.53 0.35 -15.29
N TYR A 221 15.31 0.15 -14.83
CA TYR A 221 14.15 0.85 -15.37
C TYR A 221 14.09 2.29 -14.88
N VAL A 222 13.77 3.19 -15.82
CA VAL A 222 13.50 4.59 -15.50
C VAL A 222 12.03 4.88 -15.72
N TYR A 223 11.36 5.29 -14.66
CA TYR A 223 9.98 5.80 -14.71
C TYR A 223 10.00 7.28 -15.04
N VAL A 224 9.22 7.70 -16.02
CA VAL A 224 9.04 9.12 -16.35
C VAL A 224 7.61 9.52 -16.06
N THR A 225 7.45 10.48 -15.15
CA THR A 225 6.17 11.02 -14.76
C THR A 225 5.86 12.32 -15.49
N ASP A 226 4.57 12.55 -15.78
CA ASP A 226 4.07 13.79 -16.37
C ASP A 226 3.91 14.92 -15.32
N ASN A 227 3.34 16.03 -15.71
CA ASN A 227 3.13 17.21 -14.84
C ASN A 227 2.23 16.94 -13.62
N LYS A 228 1.46 15.87 -13.67
CA LYS A 228 0.57 15.43 -12.58
C LYS A 228 1.16 14.32 -11.74
N GLY A 229 2.40 13.89 -12.03
CA GLY A 229 3.04 12.76 -11.36
C GLY A 229 2.57 11.38 -11.84
N VAL A 230 1.86 11.30 -12.96
CA VAL A 230 1.41 10.03 -13.54
C VAL A 230 2.55 9.38 -14.32
N ILE A 231 2.76 8.09 -14.14
CA ILE A 231 3.76 7.32 -14.89
C ILE A 231 3.29 7.19 -16.35
N ARG A 232 4.02 7.76 -17.29
CA ARG A 232 3.66 7.78 -18.71
C ARG A 232 4.68 7.10 -19.61
N VAL A 233 5.91 7.00 -19.18
CA VAL A 233 6.99 6.36 -19.94
C VAL A 233 7.84 5.52 -19.00
N ILE A 234 8.23 4.34 -19.45
CA ILE A 234 9.22 3.49 -18.81
C ILE A 234 10.29 3.14 -19.85
N TYR A 235 11.56 3.26 -19.51
CA TYR A 235 12.63 2.92 -20.44
C TYR A 235 13.84 2.30 -19.72
N VAL A 236 14.67 1.63 -20.52
CA VAL A 236 15.99 1.13 -20.12
C VAL A 236 17.01 1.73 -21.09
N GLU A 237 18.09 2.29 -20.55
CA GLU A 237 19.21 2.81 -21.33
C GLU A 237 20.08 1.65 -21.87
N ASP A 238 20.70 1.89 -23.05
CA ASP A 238 21.64 0.94 -23.66
C ASP A 238 23.00 0.96 -22.92
#